data_6db9fffcdc6a04dc87110f2eb07f272a
#
_entry.id   6db9fffcdc6a04dc87110f2eb07f272a
#
_cell.length_a   1.000
_cell.length_b   1.000
_cell.length_c   1.000
_cell.angle_alpha   90.00
_cell.angle_beta   90.00
_cell.angle_gamma   90.00
#
_symmetry.space_group_name_H-M   'P 1'
#
loop_
_entity.id
_entity.type
_entity.pdbx_description
1 polymer ?
#
loop_
_entity_poly.entity_id
_entity_poly.type
_entity_poly.pdbx_seq_one_letter_code
_entity_poly.pdbx_strand_id
1 'polypeptide(L)'
;MELAPGLRRLGDSSLVNSYLIEGDGGLTVIDAGLQGHWKNLLGELEAMGRKPTDIRAVLLTHGDVDHVGFAERLRQEHGIPVYVGAADAAEARGEVKKPSAPRDKMRIGPLLGFLWYGLRHGGLGSKPIAEVTSIDGATTLDLPGRPEVIPMPGHTPGSVAYLVPAVDAIFMGDAMTTRSVLTGVVGPAPAPFTVDHAQAIASLTALDGRSVRWVLPGHGDAWSGGLTEALRLIREKAAGPK
;
A
#
# COMPACT_ATOMS: atom_id res chain seq x y z
N MET A 1 -5.01 -2.84 14.56
CA MET A 1 -4.65 -1.67 15.41
C MET A 1 -5.35 -0.43 14.88
N GLU A 2 -6.15 0.25 15.68
CA GLU A 2 -6.82 1.50 15.31
C GLU A 2 -5.82 2.68 15.32
N LEU A 3 -5.80 3.44 14.24
CA LEU A 3 -4.96 4.64 14.07
C LEU A 3 -5.78 5.92 14.33
N ALA A 4 -7.03 5.90 13.88
CA ALA A 4 -8.02 6.97 14.06
C ALA A 4 -9.43 6.35 13.91
N PRO A 5 -10.51 7.05 14.30
CA PRO A 5 -11.86 6.58 14.06
C PRO A 5 -12.08 6.22 12.60
N GLY A 6 -12.52 4.98 12.34
CA GLY A 6 -12.74 4.47 10.99
C GLY A 6 -11.48 4.12 10.18
N LEU A 7 -10.29 4.19 10.79
CA LEU A 7 -9.01 3.89 10.14
C LEU A 7 -8.21 2.88 10.97
N ARG A 8 -7.89 1.73 10.40
CA ARG A 8 -7.12 0.67 11.05
C ARG A 8 -5.97 0.16 10.20
N ARG A 9 -4.84 -0.17 10.83
CA ARG A 9 -3.78 -0.97 10.23
C ARG A 9 -3.99 -2.43 10.63
N LEU A 10 -3.81 -3.35 9.69
CA LEU A 10 -3.92 -4.78 9.94
C LEU A 10 -2.66 -5.33 10.62
N GLY A 11 -2.85 -6.03 11.75
CA GLY A 11 -1.77 -6.67 12.50
C GLY A 11 -0.84 -5.72 13.25
N ASP A 12 0.20 -6.29 13.86
CA ASP A 12 1.11 -5.61 14.78
C ASP A 12 2.44 -5.19 14.13
N SER A 13 2.81 -5.82 13.03
CA SER A 13 4.04 -5.51 12.30
C SER A 13 3.82 -4.37 11.31
N SER A 14 4.82 -3.50 11.20
CA SER A 14 4.89 -2.46 10.16
C SER A 14 5.88 -2.79 9.03
N LEU A 15 6.29 -4.05 8.91
CA LEU A 15 7.19 -4.46 7.81
C LEU A 15 6.47 -4.52 6.47
N VAL A 16 5.19 -4.92 6.47
CA VAL A 16 4.28 -4.88 5.31
C VAL A 16 2.93 -4.45 5.83
N ASN A 17 2.40 -3.37 5.31
CA ASN A 17 1.17 -2.76 5.78
C ASN A 17 -0.02 -3.07 4.87
N SER A 18 -1.16 -3.24 5.51
CA SER A 18 -2.49 -3.22 4.89
C SER A 18 -3.42 -2.47 5.82
N TYR A 19 -4.45 -1.86 5.28
CA TYR A 19 -5.32 -0.99 6.07
C TYR A 19 -6.80 -1.31 5.81
N LEU A 20 -7.64 -0.97 6.80
CA LEU A 20 -9.09 -0.97 6.71
C LEU A 20 -9.60 0.46 6.88
N ILE A 21 -10.52 0.84 6.01
CA ILE A 21 -11.29 2.07 6.10
C ILE A 21 -12.74 1.68 6.34
N GLU A 22 -13.36 2.26 7.37
CA GLU A 22 -14.79 2.19 7.59
C GLU A 22 -15.47 3.43 6.98
N GLY A 23 -16.54 3.21 6.26
CA GLY A 23 -17.33 4.27 5.66
C GLY A 23 -18.78 3.84 5.49
N ASP A 24 -19.60 4.72 4.92
CA ASP A 24 -20.98 4.41 4.63
C ASP A 24 -21.08 3.16 3.74
N GLY A 25 -21.88 2.19 4.18
CA GLY A 25 -22.16 0.96 3.44
C GLY A 25 -21.13 -0.17 3.63
N GLY A 26 -20.07 -0.02 4.43
CA GLY A 26 -19.16 -1.12 4.72
C GLY A 26 -17.70 -0.73 4.91
N LEU A 27 -16.81 -1.63 4.47
CA LEU A 27 -15.37 -1.51 4.63
C LEU A 27 -14.65 -1.51 3.28
N THR A 28 -13.56 -0.77 3.20
CA THR A 28 -12.59 -0.83 2.09
C THR A 28 -11.24 -1.29 2.63
N VAL A 29 -10.62 -2.27 1.97
CA VAL A 29 -9.25 -2.72 2.26
C VAL A 29 -8.29 -1.99 1.34
N ILE A 30 -7.21 -1.43 1.88
CA ILE A 30 -6.09 -0.89 1.11
C ILE A 30 -4.91 -1.82 1.27
N ASP A 31 -4.46 -2.40 0.19
CA ASP A 31 -3.47 -3.45 0.07
C ASP A 31 -3.81 -4.73 0.85
N ALA A 32 -3.38 -5.86 0.34
CA ALA A 32 -3.68 -7.17 0.89
C ALA A 32 -2.45 -7.88 1.48
N GLY A 33 -1.35 -7.15 1.66
CA GLY A 33 -0.15 -7.66 2.32
C GLY A 33 0.35 -8.99 1.76
N LEU A 34 0.74 -9.89 2.65
CA LEU A 34 1.12 -11.27 2.37
C LEU A 34 -0.06 -12.23 2.65
N GLN A 35 -0.01 -13.45 2.11
CA GLN A 35 -1.08 -14.45 2.34
C GLN A 35 -1.36 -14.71 3.83
N GLY A 36 -0.32 -14.78 4.65
CA GLY A 36 -0.45 -15.00 6.09
C GLY A 36 -1.09 -13.86 6.85
N HIS A 37 -1.22 -12.66 6.25
CA HIS A 37 -1.93 -11.53 6.84
C HIS A 37 -3.45 -11.71 6.82
N TRP A 38 -3.98 -12.73 6.15
CA TRP A 38 -5.39 -13.12 6.26
C TRP A 38 -5.88 -13.21 7.71
N LYS A 39 -5.09 -13.82 8.58
CA LYS A 39 -5.45 -13.91 10.01
C LYS A 39 -5.52 -12.54 10.69
N ASN A 40 -4.67 -11.58 10.26
CA ASN A 40 -4.69 -10.23 10.80
C ASN A 40 -5.98 -9.50 10.37
N LEU A 41 -6.40 -9.69 9.10
CA LEU A 41 -7.69 -9.18 8.62
C LEU A 41 -8.85 -9.74 9.46
N LEU A 42 -8.90 -11.06 9.64
CA LEU A 42 -9.98 -11.69 10.43
C LEU A 42 -9.98 -11.19 11.87
N GLY A 43 -8.82 -11.05 12.52
CA GLY A 43 -8.74 -10.53 13.90
C GLY A 43 -9.21 -9.09 14.02
N GLU A 44 -8.90 -8.22 13.06
CA GLU A 44 -9.40 -6.84 13.06
C GLU A 44 -10.91 -6.78 12.79
N LEU A 45 -11.43 -7.60 11.87
CA LEU A 45 -12.85 -7.68 11.61
C LEU A 45 -13.63 -8.18 12.86
N GLU A 46 -13.11 -9.20 13.53
CA GLU A 46 -13.69 -9.70 14.79
C GLU A 46 -13.71 -8.61 15.86
N ALA A 47 -12.62 -7.88 16.05
CA ALA A 47 -12.52 -6.77 16.99
C ALA A 47 -13.51 -5.63 16.69
N MET A 48 -13.92 -5.48 15.43
CA MET A 48 -14.92 -4.51 14.97
C MET A 48 -16.36 -5.07 15.00
N GLY A 49 -16.55 -6.35 15.30
CA GLY A 49 -17.86 -7.03 15.14
C GLY A 49 -18.31 -7.13 13.68
N ARG A 50 -17.37 -7.14 12.74
CA ARG A 50 -17.58 -7.18 11.29
C ARG A 50 -17.22 -8.55 10.71
N LYS A 51 -17.62 -8.77 9.45
CA LYS A 51 -17.36 -10.00 8.69
C LYS A 51 -16.68 -9.68 7.36
N PRO A 52 -16.01 -10.65 6.72
CA PRO A 52 -15.44 -10.43 5.38
C PRO A 52 -16.46 -9.94 4.36
N THR A 53 -17.74 -10.34 4.49
CA THR A 53 -18.84 -9.88 3.63
C THR A 53 -19.21 -8.39 3.80
N ASP A 54 -18.71 -7.71 4.82
CA ASP A 54 -18.87 -6.26 4.99
C ASP A 54 -17.86 -5.46 4.16
N ILE A 55 -16.81 -6.12 3.64
CA ILE A 55 -15.83 -5.52 2.74
C ILE A 55 -16.47 -5.34 1.36
N ARG A 56 -16.35 -4.15 0.80
CA ARG A 56 -16.91 -3.78 -0.51
C ARG A 56 -15.89 -3.82 -1.62
N ALA A 57 -14.62 -3.60 -1.30
CA ALA A 57 -13.53 -3.64 -2.26
C ALA A 57 -12.17 -3.85 -1.58
N VAL A 58 -11.23 -4.39 -2.37
CA VAL A 58 -9.79 -4.30 -2.11
C VAL A 58 -9.20 -3.31 -3.13
N LEU A 59 -8.49 -2.31 -2.65
CA LEU A 59 -7.80 -1.33 -3.47
C LEU A 59 -6.30 -1.56 -3.32
N LEU A 60 -5.65 -1.96 -4.40
CA LEU A 60 -4.20 -2.17 -4.42
C LEU A 60 -3.51 -0.88 -4.82
N THR A 61 -2.50 -0.48 -4.07
CA THR A 61 -1.64 0.65 -4.43
C THR A 61 -0.76 0.31 -5.62
N HIS A 62 -0.38 -0.97 -5.78
CA HIS A 62 0.39 -1.50 -6.90
C HIS A 62 0.36 -3.04 -6.92
N GLY A 63 1.03 -3.67 -7.89
CA GLY A 63 0.94 -5.10 -8.17
C GLY A 63 1.93 -6.01 -7.43
N ASP A 64 2.81 -5.50 -6.56
CA ASP A 64 3.86 -6.29 -5.91
C ASP A 64 3.31 -7.38 -4.97
N VAL A 65 4.06 -8.48 -4.86
CA VAL A 65 3.64 -9.72 -4.17
C VAL A 65 3.30 -9.55 -2.71
N ASP A 66 3.86 -8.56 -2.04
CA ASP A 66 3.60 -8.24 -0.64
C ASP A 66 2.48 -7.20 -0.44
N HIS A 67 1.81 -6.82 -1.53
CA HIS A 67 0.61 -5.98 -1.52
C HIS A 67 -0.64 -6.71 -2.00
N VAL A 68 -0.49 -7.83 -2.73
CA VAL A 68 -1.61 -8.60 -3.31
C VAL A 68 -2.02 -9.83 -2.49
N GLY A 69 -1.29 -10.19 -1.46
CA GLY A 69 -1.27 -11.51 -0.81
C GLY A 69 -2.60 -12.20 -0.56
N PHE A 70 -3.52 -11.62 0.21
CA PHE A 70 -4.82 -12.24 0.48
C PHE A 70 -5.97 -11.71 -0.41
N ALA A 71 -5.69 -10.83 -1.39
CA ALA A 71 -6.73 -10.23 -2.24
C ALA A 71 -7.51 -11.30 -3.03
N GLU A 72 -6.82 -12.26 -3.66
CA GLU A 72 -7.47 -13.33 -4.41
C GLU A 72 -8.40 -14.17 -3.53
N ARG A 73 -8.06 -14.36 -2.26
CA ARG A 73 -8.90 -15.08 -1.31
C ARG A 73 -10.21 -14.33 -1.03
N LEU A 74 -10.17 -13.01 -0.81
CA LEU A 74 -11.36 -12.18 -0.66
C LEU A 74 -12.25 -12.24 -1.91
N ARG A 75 -11.62 -12.18 -3.09
CA ARG A 75 -12.35 -12.29 -4.36
C ARG A 75 -13.02 -13.65 -4.52
N GLN A 76 -12.29 -14.74 -4.31
CA GLN A 76 -12.81 -16.10 -4.50
C GLN A 76 -13.87 -16.51 -3.49
N GLU A 77 -13.62 -16.25 -2.20
CA GLU A 77 -14.49 -16.73 -1.11
C GLU A 77 -15.72 -15.82 -0.88
N HIS A 78 -15.61 -14.52 -1.23
CA HIS A 78 -16.62 -13.53 -0.89
C HIS A 78 -17.09 -12.67 -2.07
N GLY A 79 -16.56 -12.87 -3.29
CA GLY A 79 -16.94 -12.09 -4.49
C GLY A 79 -16.53 -10.62 -4.42
N ILE A 80 -15.52 -10.27 -3.60
CA ILE A 80 -15.11 -8.89 -3.39
C ILE A 80 -14.23 -8.42 -4.56
N PRO A 81 -14.59 -7.32 -5.24
CA PRO A 81 -13.80 -6.81 -6.35
C PRO A 81 -12.45 -6.29 -5.89
N VAL A 82 -11.41 -6.50 -6.72
CA VAL A 82 -10.05 -6.02 -6.49
C VAL A 82 -9.72 -4.99 -7.56
N TYR A 83 -9.32 -3.81 -7.13
CA TYR A 83 -8.95 -2.68 -7.99
C TYR A 83 -7.45 -2.47 -7.98
N VAL A 84 -6.88 -2.10 -9.11
CA VAL A 84 -5.46 -1.79 -9.27
C VAL A 84 -5.25 -0.78 -10.41
N GLY A 85 -4.20 0.01 -10.35
CA GLY A 85 -3.83 0.90 -11.46
C GLY A 85 -3.62 0.11 -12.76
N ALA A 86 -4.15 0.60 -13.88
CA ALA A 86 -4.25 -0.14 -15.14
C ALA A 86 -2.91 -0.72 -15.62
N ALA A 87 -1.81 0.01 -15.43
CA ALA A 87 -0.49 -0.45 -15.86
C ALA A 87 0.07 -1.62 -15.01
N ASP A 88 -0.46 -1.85 -13.80
CA ASP A 88 -0.08 -2.98 -12.94
C ASP A 88 -1.07 -4.15 -13.01
N ALA A 89 -2.16 -4.03 -13.77
CA ALA A 89 -3.20 -5.06 -13.83
C ALA A 89 -2.66 -6.43 -14.30
N ALA A 90 -1.78 -6.43 -15.30
CA ALA A 90 -1.17 -7.66 -15.81
C ALA A 90 -0.20 -8.29 -14.78
N GLU A 91 0.52 -7.47 -14.00
CA GLU A 91 1.38 -7.92 -12.91
C GLU A 91 0.56 -8.55 -11.78
N ALA A 92 -0.50 -7.87 -11.33
CA ALA A 92 -1.41 -8.38 -10.30
C ALA A 92 -2.06 -9.73 -10.70
N ARG A 93 -2.31 -9.93 -12.00
CA ARG A 93 -2.77 -11.22 -12.54
C ARG A 93 -1.65 -12.25 -12.76
N GLY A 94 -0.38 -11.90 -12.48
CA GLY A 94 0.77 -12.78 -12.68
C GLY A 94 1.11 -13.06 -14.15
N GLU A 95 0.58 -12.30 -15.09
CA GLU A 95 0.82 -12.44 -16.52
C GLU A 95 2.19 -11.89 -16.94
N VAL A 96 2.67 -10.87 -16.21
CA VAL A 96 3.97 -10.26 -16.38
C VAL A 96 4.69 -10.13 -15.05
N LYS A 97 6.00 -9.95 -15.08
CA LYS A 97 6.80 -9.64 -13.90
C LYS A 97 7.04 -8.14 -13.83
N LYS A 98 7.15 -7.60 -12.62
CA LYS A 98 7.62 -6.24 -12.38
C LYS A 98 8.90 -5.97 -13.17
N PRO A 99 9.04 -4.81 -13.82
CA PRO A 99 10.31 -4.40 -14.41
C PRO A 99 11.42 -4.36 -13.36
N SER A 100 12.66 -4.68 -13.79
CA SER A 100 13.79 -4.69 -12.87
C SER A 100 14.09 -3.29 -12.33
N ALA A 101 14.12 -3.15 -11.02
CA ALA A 101 14.57 -1.94 -10.36
C ALA A 101 16.10 -1.82 -10.37
N PRO A 102 16.65 -0.60 -10.33
CA PRO A 102 18.07 -0.35 -10.06
C PRO A 102 18.48 -0.99 -8.72
N ARG A 103 19.81 -1.26 -8.58
CA ARG A 103 20.33 -1.81 -7.32
C ARG A 103 20.35 -0.76 -6.24
N ASP A 104 19.61 -1.01 -5.18
CA ASP A 104 19.60 -0.19 -3.97
C ASP A 104 20.72 -0.58 -3.00
N LYS A 105 21.12 0.37 -2.15
CA LYS A 105 21.99 0.07 -1.00
C LYS A 105 21.24 -0.86 -0.06
N MET A 106 21.93 -1.87 0.47
CA MET A 106 21.35 -2.82 1.41
C MET A 106 22.26 -3.10 2.60
N ARG A 107 21.65 -3.46 3.72
CA ARG A 107 22.32 -3.98 4.92
C ARG A 107 21.84 -5.41 5.16
N ILE A 108 22.76 -6.31 5.47
CA ILE A 108 22.45 -7.75 5.58
C ILE A 108 21.37 -8.02 6.63
N GLY A 109 21.45 -7.40 7.82
CA GLY A 109 20.50 -7.66 8.91
C GLY A 109 19.04 -7.31 8.54
N PRO A 110 18.73 -6.06 8.15
CA PRO A 110 17.38 -5.67 7.72
C PRO A 110 16.86 -6.52 6.55
N LEU A 111 17.69 -6.76 5.53
CA LEU A 111 17.30 -7.59 4.39
C LEU A 111 16.93 -9.01 4.83
N LEU A 112 17.77 -9.68 5.62
CA LEU A 112 17.48 -11.03 6.12
C LEU A 112 16.22 -11.04 7.00
N GLY A 113 16.01 -10.01 7.81
CA GLY A 113 14.80 -9.84 8.63
C GLY A 113 13.55 -9.73 7.76
N PHE A 114 13.59 -8.95 6.69
CA PHE A 114 12.47 -8.81 5.75
C PHE A 114 12.20 -10.10 4.98
N LEU A 115 13.23 -10.76 4.47
CA LEU A 115 13.10 -12.05 3.78
C LEU A 115 12.53 -13.14 4.69
N TRP A 116 13.01 -13.21 5.95
CA TRP A 116 12.49 -14.13 6.96
C TRP A 116 11.01 -13.83 7.27
N TYR A 117 10.66 -12.55 7.43
CA TYR A 117 9.27 -12.13 7.62
C TYR A 117 8.39 -12.57 6.46
N GLY A 118 8.83 -12.29 5.22
CA GLY A 118 8.12 -12.69 4.01
C GLY A 118 7.91 -14.21 3.94
N LEU A 119 8.97 -15.00 4.18
CA LEU A 119 8.89 -16.46 4.21
C LEU A 119 7.88 -16.97 5.25
N ARG A 120 7.92 -16.40 6.45
CA ARG A 120 7.07 -16.80 7.57
C ARG A 120 5.58 -16.42 7.36
N HIS A 121 5.31 -15.42 6.53
CA HIS A 121 3.96 -14.96 6.22
C HIS A 121 3.48 -15.36 4.81
N GLY A 122 4.13 -16.35 4.20
CA GLY A 122 3.68 -16.92 2.92
C GLY A 122 4.03 -16.10 1.69
N GLY A 123 5.10 -15.29 1.73
CA GLY A 123 5.53 -14.45 0.61
C GLY A 123 5.95 -15.23 -0.64
N LEU A 124 6.36 -16.51 -0.49
CA LEU A 124 6.65 -17.39 -1.64
C LEU A 124 5.39 -18.02 -2.27
N GLY A 125 4.24 -17.88 -1.62
CA GLY A 125 3.00 -18.52 -2.03
C GLY A 125 1.94 -17.54 -2.54
N SER A 126 2.27 -16.27 -2.79
CA SER A 126 1.31 -15.30 -3.33
C SER A 126 0.67 -15.83 -4.61
N LYS A 127 -0.66 -15.88 -4.59
CA LYS A 127 -1.44 -16.31 -5.76
C LYS A 127 -1.75 -15.09 -6.61
N PRO A 128 -1.59 -15.22 -7.95
CA PRO A 128 -2.09 -14.21 -8.87
C PRO A 128 -3.60 -13.97 -8.65
N ILE A 129 -4.05 -12.76 -8.87
CA ILE A 129 -5.46 -12.40 -8.78
C ILE A 129 -6.09 -12.71 -10.13
N ALA A 130 -7.06 -13.65 -10.17
CA ALA A 130 -7.62 -14.11 -11.45
C ALA A 130 -8.33 -12.98 -12.22
N GLU A 131 -8.91 -12.01 -11.52
CA GLU A 131 -9.63 -10.89 -12.10
C GLU A 131 -9.44 -9.63 -11.28
N VAL A 132 -9.08 -8.52 -11.94
CA VAL A 132 -8.95 -7.19 -11.34
C VAL A 132 -9.73 -6.15 -12.14
N THR A 133 -10.20 -5.12 -11.45
CA THR A 133 -10.77 -3.92 -12.08
C THR A 133 -9.66 -2.89 -12.23
N SER A 134 -9.34 -2.55 -13.46
CA SER A 134 -8.31 -1.55 -13.78
C SER A 134 -8.82 -0.13 -13.49
N ILE A 135 -7.97 0.70 -12.89
CA ILE A 135 -8.23 2.12 -12.67
C ILE A 135 -7.36 2.92 -13.63
N ASP A 136 -8.00 3.73 -14.48
CA ASP A 136 -7.33 4.62 -15.41
C ASP A 136 -7.37 6.06 -14.87
N GLY A 137 -6.20 6.60 -14.54
CA GLY A 137 -6.04 7.99 -14.13
C GLY A 137 -6.65 8.34 -12.77
N ALA A 138 -6.80 9.65 -12.55
CA ALA A 138 -7.36 10.18 -11.31
C ALA A 138 -8.89 10.09 -11.34
N THR A 139 -9.47 9.55 -10.27
CA THR A 139 -10.93 9.42 -10.11
C THR A 139 -11.30 9.29 -8.65
N THR A 140 -12.57 9.48 -8.31
CA THR A 140 -13.09 9.15 -6.97
C THR A 140 -13.96 7.91 -7.07
N LEU A 141 -13.67 6.91 -6.25
CA LEU A 141 -14.41 5.65 -6.24
C LEU A 141 -15.63 5.77 -5.33
N ASP A 142 -16.78 5.27 -5.81
CA ASP A 142 -18.00 5.16 -4.99
C ASP A 142 -17.97 3.93 -4.12
N LEU A 143 -17.06 3.95 -3.14
CA LEU A 143 -16.77 2.89 -2.18
C LEU A 143 -16.73 3.48 -0.76
N PRO A 144 -16.84 2.66 0.30
CA PRO A 144 -16.71 3.13 1.68
C PRO A 144 -15.44 3.97 1.87
N GLY A 145 -15.61 5.17 2.45
CA GLY A 145 -14.55 6.17 2.58
C GLY A 145 -14.36 7.09 1.36
N ARG A 146 -15.00 6.80 0.22
CA ARG A 146 -14.92 7.58 -1.05
C ARG A 146 -13.48 7.91 -1.45
N PRO A 147 -12.61 6.89 -1.65
CA PRO A 147 -11.21 7.11 -1.95
C PRO A 147 -11.02 7.88 -3.26
N GLU A 148 -10.22 8.94 -3.22
CA GLU A 148 -9.73 9.62 -4.43
C GLU A 148 -8.44 8.93 -4.87
N VAL A 149 -8.42 8.43 -6.11
CA VAL A 149 -7.25 7.80 -6.72
C VAL A 149 -6.35 8.87 -7.30
N ILE A 150 -5.08 8.82 -6.94
CA ILE A 150 -4.04 9.73 -7.42
C ILE A 150 -2.93 8.87 -8.05
N PRO A 151 -2.73 8.95 -9.38
CA PRO A 151 -1.63 8.24 -10.02
C PRO A 151 -0.28 8.66 -9.45
N MET A 152 0.53 7.67 -9.05
CA MET A 152 1.85 7.87 -8.44
C MET A 152 2.90 6.96 -9.10
N PRO A 153 3.02 6.99 -10.45
CA PRO A 153 3.93 6.09 -11.15
C PRO A 153 5.38 6.33 -10.74
N GLY A 154 6.18 5.26 -10.75
CA GLY A 154 7.61 5.28 -10.47
C GLY A 154 8.07 4.07 -9.67
N HIS A 155 7.46 3.74 -8.54
CA HIS A 155 7.75 2.48 -7.85
C HIS A 155 7.37 1.30 -8.76
N THR A 156 6.14 1.31 -9.26
CA THR A 156 5.71 0.57 -10.46
C THR A 156 5.09 1.54 -11.46
N PRO A 157 4.91 1.13 -12.73
CA PRO A 157 4.20 1.95 -13.72
C PRO A 157 2.76 2.27 -13.35
N GLY A 158 2.08 1.36 -12.63
CA GLY A 158 0.67 1.47 -12.24
C GLY A 158 0.45 1.90 -10.79
N SER A 159 1.51 2.32 -10.06
CA SER A 159 1.37 2.78 -8.68
C SER A 159 0.36 3.92 -8.56
N VAL A 160 -0.49 3.84 -7.53
CA VAL A 160 -1.47 4.87 -7.16
C VAL A 160 -1.44 5.12 -5.65
N ALA A 161 -1.81 6.33 -5.24
CA ALA A 161 -2.17 6.63 -3.86
C ALA A 161 -3.69 6.79 -3.74
N TYR A 162 -4.21 6.55 -2.54
CA TYR A 162 -5.62 6.73 -2.21
C TYR A 162 -5.75 7.79 -1.13
N LEU A 163 -6.34 8.95 -1.50
CA LEU A 163 -6.68 10.00 -0.54
C LEU A 163 -8.09 9.76 -0.02
N VAL A 164 -8.24 9.71 1.30
CA VAL A 164 -9.52 9.47 1.98
C VAL A 164 -9.79 10.58 2.99
N PRO A 165 -10.45 11.66 2.58
CA PRO A 165 -10.69 12.82 3.45
C PRO A 165 -11.46 12.50 4.73
N ALA A 166 -12.38 11.52 4.66
CA ALA A 166 -13.23 11.14 5.80
C ALA A 166 -12.44 10.65 7.04
N VAL A 167 -11.23 10.11 6.82
CA VAL A 167 -10.33 9.64 7.89
C VAL A 167 -9.03 10.46 7.96
N ASP A 168 -8.99 11.61 7.27
CA ASP A 168 -7.84 12.52 7.24
C ASP A 168 -6.52 11.81 6.88
N ALA A 169 -6.56 10.95 5.85
CA ALA A 169 -5.46 10.06 5.50
C ALA A 169 -5.21 9.96 3.98
N ILE A 170 -3.94 9.69 3.64
CA ILE A 170 -3.52 9.24 2.32
C ILE A 170 -2.72 7.94 2.44
N PHE A 171 -3.06 6.96 1.61
CA PHE A 171 -2.38 5.66 1.50
C PHE A 171 -1.42 5.73 0.31
N MET A 172 -0.14 5.73 0.60
CA MET A 172 0.91 5.97 -0.38
C MET A 172 1.47 4.69 -1.01
N GLY A 173 1.15 3.52 -0.40
CA GLY A 173 1.85 2.30 -0.78
C GLY A 173 3.37 2.53 -0.77
N ASP A 174 4.04 2.11 -1.83
CA ASP A 174 5.48 2.23 -1.98
C ASP A 174 5.95 3.50 -2.73
N ALA A 175 5.02 4.43 -3.00
CA ALA A 175 5.45 5.80 -3.34
C ALA A 175 6.18 6.47 -2.15
N MET A 176 5.96 5.94 -0.92
CA MET A 176 6.67 6.33 0.29
C MET A 176 6.87 5.13 1.22
N THR A 177 8.03 5.07 1.88
CA THR A 177 8.24 4.22 3.06
C THR A 177 8.65 5.07 4.25
N THR A 178 8.28 4.67 5.46
CA THR A 178 8.80 5.23 6.71
C THR A 178 9.86 4.35 7.35
N ARG A 179 10.10 3.16 6.78
CA ARG A 179 11.19 2.27 7.15
C ARG A 179 11.64 1.48 5.91
N SER A 180 12.88 1.68 5.50
CA SER A 180 13.46 0.90 4.41
C SER A 180 13.65 -0.56 4.83
N VAL A 181 13.02 -1.49 4.12
CA VAL A 181 13.18 -2.94 4.33
C VAL A 181 14.59 -3.43 4.00
N LEU A 182 15.33 -2.70 3.15
CA LEU A 182 16.71 -3.06 2.78
C LEU A 182 17.76 -2.55 3.77
N THR A 183 17.56 -1.36 4.35
CA THR A 183 18.58 -0.71 5.17
C THR A 183 18.20 -0.55 6.64
N GLY A 184 16.90 -0.67 6.97
CA GLY A 184 16.34 -0.41 8.28
C GLY A 184 16.30 1.09 8.65
N VAL A 185 16.64 1.99 7.73
CA VAL A 185 16.59 3.45 7.97
C VAL A 185 15.14 3.87 8.13
N VAL A 186 14.88 4.70 9.15
CA VAL A 186 13.55 5.17 9.54
C VAL A 186 13.31 6.60 9.05
N GLY A 187 12.02 6.93 8.84
CA GLY A 187 11.50 8.23 8.41
C GLY A 187 11.16 8.27 6.92
N PRO A 188 10.28 9.21 6.51
CA PRO A 188 9.80 9.31 5.13
C PRO A 188 10.91 9.32 4.10
N ALA A 189 10.81 8.44 3.12
CA ALA A 189 11.78 8.26 2.06
C ALA A 189 11.14 7.57 0.86
N PRO A 190 11.74 7.65 -0.35
CA PRO A 190 11.37 6.77 -1.46
C PRO A 190 11.52 5.29 -1.05
N ALA A 191 10.61 4.44 -1.49
CA ALA A 191 10.71 3.02 -1.23
C ALA A 191 11.87 2.37 -2.00
N PRO A 192 12.49 1.30 -1.47
CA PRO A 192 13.40 0.47 -2.24
C PRO A 192 12.68 -0.28 -3.36
N PHE A 193 13.43 -0.87 -4.28
CA PHE A 193 12.90 -1.58 -5.46
C PHE A 193 12.07 -0.70 -6.41
N THR A 194 12.22 0.62 -6.33
CA THR A 194 11.56 1.57 -7.24
C THR A 194 12.15 1.47 -8.64
N VAL A 195 11.30 1.24 -9.65
CA VAL A 195 11.69 1.02 -11.05
C VAL A 195 12.25 2.30 -11.65
N ASP A 196 11.59 3.43 -11.43
CA ASP A 196 12.00 4.75 -11.90
C ASP A 196 11.95 5.77 -10.75
N HIS A 197 13.10 6.01 -10.13
CA HIS A 197 13.22 6.96 -9.01
C HIS A 197 12.90 8.40 -9.43
N ALA A 198 13.26 8.81 -10.66
CA ALA A 198 13.01 10.17 -11.12
C ALA A 198 11.50 10.39 -11.29
N GLN A 199 10.79 9.43 -11.89
CA GLN A 199 9.36 9.46 -12.05
C GLN A 199 8.64 9.42 -10.69
N ALA A 200 9.09 8.56 -9.75
CA ALA A 200 8.51 8.48 -8.40
C ALA A 200 8.57 9.82 -7.66
N ILE A 201 9.70 10.56 -7.77
CA ILE A 201 9.81 11.88 -7.17
C ILE A 201 8.97 12.93 -7.92
N ALA A 202 8.93 12.86 -9.25
CA ALA A 202 8.09 13.77 -10.06
C ALA A 202 6.60 13.59 -9.75
N SER A 203 6.14 12.36 -9.54
CA SER A 203 4.74 12.04 -9.21
C SER A 203 4.25 12.72 -7.93
N LEU A 204 5.15 12.98 -6.97
CA LEU A 204 4.80 13.66 -5.72
C LEU A 204 4.20 15.05 -5.94
N THR A 205 4.39 15.66 -7.12
CA THR A 205 3.80 16.97 -7.43
C THR A 205 2.26 16.93 -7.51
N ALA A 206 1.68 15.75 -7.79
CA ALA A 206 0.23 15.56 -7.76
C ALA A 206 -0.39 15.75 -6.36
N LEU A 207 0.45 15.74 -5.32
CA LEU A 207 0.06 15.91 -3.92
C LEU A 207 0.29 17.34 -3.40
N ASP A 208 0.92 18.22 -4.18
CA ASP A 208 1.21 19.58 -3.75
C ASP A 208 -0.10 20.34 -3.48
N GLY A 209 -0.12 21.08 -2.37
CA GLY A 209 -1.30 21.82 -1.93
C GLY A 209 -2.37 20.98 -1.24
N ARG A 210 -2.22 19.65 -1.18
CA ARG A 210 -3.10 18.77 -0.41
C ARG A 210 -2.62 18.69 1.04
N SER A 211 -3.56 18.51 1.97
CA SER A 211 -3.26 18.40 3.39
C SER A 211 -4.06 17.27 4.01
N VAL A 212 -3.38 16.35 4.65
CA VAL A 212 -3.94 15.32 5.53
C VAL A 212 -2.95 15.05 6.67
N ARG A 213 -3.48 14.61 7.79
CA ARG A 213 -2.68 14.25 8.98
C ARG A 213 -1.91 12.96 8.79
N TRP A 214 -2.60 11.91 8.35
CA TRP A 214 -2.04 10.57 8.24
C TRP A 214 -1.50 10.30 6.84
N VAL A 215 -0.22 9.92 6.78
CA VAL A 215 0.40 9.42 5.55
C VAL A 215 0.80 7.96 5.79
N LEU A 216 0.20 7.06 5.05
CA LEU A 216 0.20 5.63 5.32
C LEU A 216 1.01 4.88 4.26
N PRO A 217 2.23 4.42 4.62
CA PRO A 217 3.15 3.77 3.70
C PRO A 217 2.86 2.27 3.56
N GLY A 218 3.41 1.64 2.49
CA GLY A 218 3.46 0.19 2.37
C GLY A 218 4.38 -0.47 3.42
N HIS A 219 5.45 0.23 3.81
CA HIS A 219 6.45 -0.26 4.77
C HIS A 219 6.82 0.78 5.80
N GLY A 220 6.91 0.36 7.06
CA GLY A 220 7.21 1.21 8.20
C GLY A 220 5.96 1.71 8.92
N ASP A 221 6.15 2.50 9.96
CA ASP A 221 5.04 2.99 10.79
C ASP A 221 4.25 4.08 10.09
N ALA A 222 2.96 4.18 10.43
CA ALA A 222 2.10 5.28 10.01
C ALA A 222 2.72 6.63 10.39
N TRP A 223 2.73 7.57 9.45
CA TRP A 223 3.26 8.90 9.66
C TRP A 223 2.13 9.89 10.00
N SER A 224 2.20 10.49 11.19
CA SER A 224 1.20 11.47 11.67
C SER A 224 1.69 12.92 11.61
N GLY A 225 2.84 13.16 11.01
CA GLY A 225 3.44 14.49 10.86
C GLY A 225 2.87 15.32 9.72
N GLY A 226 1.81 14.84 9.07
CA GLY A 226 1.17 15.50 7.94
C GLY A 226 1.85 15.28 6.59
N LEU A 227 1.07 15.45 5.52
CA LEU A 227 1.51 15.19 4.15
C LEU A 227 2.61 16.16 3.70
N THR A 228 2.46 17.45 3.97
CA THR A 228 3.44 18.47 3.57
C THR A 228 4.84 18.16 4.09
N GLU A 229 4.96 17.77 5.36
CA GLU A 229 6.24 17.43 5.95
C GLU A 229 6.81 16.11 5.39
N ALA A 230 5.95 15.10 5.18
CA ALA A 230 6.37 13.85 4.53
C ALA A 230 6.96 14.11 3.14
N LEU A 231 6.28 14.90 2.30
CA LEU A 231 6.75 15.25 0.96
C LEU A 231 8.09 16.01 0.99
N ARG A 232 8.25 16.94 1.93
CA ARG A 232 9.51 17.66 2.12
C ARG A 232 10.66 16.70 2.41
N LEU A 233 10.46 15.79 3.38
CA LEU A 233 11.48 14.81 3.79
C LEU A 233 11.83 13.81 2.68
N ILE A 234 10.85 13.36 1.91
CA ILE A 234 11.09 12.46 0.76
C ILE A 234 11.96 13.17 -0.28
N ARG A 235 11.60 14.40 -0.68
CA ARG A 235 12.34 15.18 -1.67
C ARG A 235 13.77 15.48 -1.20
N GLU A 236 13.97 15.80 0.07
CA GLU A 236 15.31 16.03 0.63
C GLU A 236 16.19 14.77 0.58
N LYS A 237 15.62 13.61 0.98
CA LYS A 237 16.34 12.34 0.89
C LYS A 237 16.68 11.94 -0.55
N ALA A 238 15.78 12.19 -1.48
CA ALA A 238 15.99 11.92 -2.91
C ALA A 238 17.08 12.82 -3.52
N ALA A 239 17.18 14.06 -3.06
CA ALA A 239 18.23 14.99 -3.50
C ALA A 239 19.64 14.61 -3.01
N GLY A 240 19.75 13.69 -2.03
CA GLY A 240 21.02 13.30 -1.42
C GLY A 240 21.56 14.34 -0.41
N PRO A 241 22.64 14.02 0.28
CA PRO A 241 23.31 14.99 1.15
C PRO A 241 23.88 16.13 0.31
N LYS A 242 23.59 17.37 0.72
CA LYS A 242 24.23 18.58 0.19
C LYS A 242 25.71 18.62 0.57
#